data_5633d46efed4a46d76f719c285153669
#
_entry.id   5633d46efed4a46d76f719c285153669
#
_cell.length_a   1.000
_cell.length_b   1.000
_cell.length_c   1.000
_cell.angle_alpha   90.00
_cell.angle_beta   90.00
_cell.angle_gamma   90.00
#
_symmetry.space_group_name_H-M   'P 1'
#
loop_
_entity.id
_entity.type
_entity.pdbx_description
1 polymer ?
#
loop_
_entity_poly.entity_id
_entity_poly.type
_entity_poly.pdbx_seq_one_letter_code
_entity_poly.pdbx_strand_id
1 'polypeptide(L)'
;GGREHWARIEDAGDLHLALGTAIPESAAEQTALDAVNGATARTSAARSPLNDLVLRHARVHTLITPGQVAEAFDIGTSAAEAALRELAGDGSLVSLGKAGWMESSVFTRVRNRSLARARAAIAPVAPEVLQRLVLERAGLDEVGSGVDALAEALAALEGVWLPADLWESVVLPARVADYRPAMLDELIASGEVVWQARPGDESASGQRGSGRTGPGERGSAAPARADDVVALGEIAFFPTDSALAPVVGDALAWAGPRTEQDGDLSEEDTEDERWRQVREGAATGRSFEPVRRSLEPAPKAHRAPARRVRSRRSMVAMPQTGGQTASGRLSSVLSSTSWVRLSAAPTSAEERAIAEVESLLDRYGIVSRDLALAFGGAGGLVPLMPVLRRMEDTGAVLRGGFVEGLGPAQFAERETVDRLRFLSQEPAGARGSGTGIVLDLKDPACLVGRGPAWPEPALPAGIGKVGIEGEEAGGAPQRRRGASVVLIDGAPVLYASDSLKVLISYTSEREVLTRALSALATARQGALAREGSPPGRHRTVVESVNGISALDRTVSDLLRQAGFVSDPRGMRLAVGPYGASSSR
;
A
#
# COMPACT_ATOMS: atom_id res chain seq x y z
N GLY A 1 -25.63 -45.90 44.68
CA GLY A 1 -25.63 -46.85 44.02
C GLY A 1 -24.85 -47.67 43.06
N GLY A 2 -24.03 -48.58 43.23
CA GLY A 2 -23.74 -49.83 42.57
C GLY A 2 -23.19 -49.85 41.13
N ARG A 3 -22.66 -48.74 40.56
CA ARG A 3 -21.93 -48.80 39.32
C ARG A 3 -20.46 -49.08 39.60
N GLU A 4 -19.88 -50.12 38.96
CA GLU A 4 -18.44 -50.35 38.98
C GLU A 4 -17.73 -49.39 38.03
N HIS A 5 -16.69 -48.71 38.54
CA HIS A 5 -15.82 -47.82 37.77
C HIS A 5 -14.40 -48.36 37.82
N TRP A 6 -13.70 -48.29 36.70
CA TRP A 6 -12.29 -48.63 36.58
C TRP A 6 -11.44 -47.35 36.70
N ALA A 7 -10.47 -47.37 37.60
CA ALA A 7 -9.54 -46.28 37.79
C ALA A 7 -8.11 -46.82 37.84
N ARG A 8 -7.14 -45.97 37.55
CA ARG A 8 -5.74 -46.30 37.75
C ARG A 8 -5.42 -46.33 39.25
N ILE A 9 -4.55 -47.21 39.65
CA ILE A 9 -4.15 -47.35 41.06
C ILE A 9 -3.50 -46.05 41.57
N GLU A 10 -2.77 -45.35 40.70
CA GLU A 10 -2.11 -44.06 41.00
C GLU A 10 -3.11 -42.93 41.27
N ASP A 11 -4.35 -43.05 40.80
CA ASP A 11 -5.40 -42.02 40.96
C ASP A 11 -6.26 -42.33 42.23
N ALA A 12 -6.02 -43.41 42.96
CA ALA A 12 -6.82 -43.83 44.10
C ALA A 12 -6.85 -42.77 45.22
N GLY A 13 -5.73 -42.11 45.50
CA GLY A 13 -5.63 -41.04 46.48
C GLY A 13 -6.46 -39.82 46.11
N ASP A 14 -6.38 -39.39 44.85
CA ASP A 14 -7.12 -38.24 44.31
C ASP A 14 -8.64 -38.53 44.32
N LEU A 15 -9.04 -39.76 43.97
CA LEU A 15 -10.44 -40.22 43.97
C LEU A 15 -10.99 -40.29 45.41
N HIS A 16 -10.18 -40.74 46.35
CA HIS A 16 -10.57 -40.74 47.78
C HIS A 16 -10.82 -39.31 48.30
N LEU A 17 -9.89 -38.40 48.01
CA LEU A 17 -9.99 -37.01 48.45
C LEU A 17 -11.14 -36.25 47.77
N ALA A 18 -11.40 -36.53 46.48
CA ALA A 18 -12.45 -35.85 45.71
C ALA A 18 -13.85 -36.39 45.94
N LEU A 19 -14.00 -37.73 46.07
CA LEU A 19 -15.29 -38.43 46.02
C LEU A 19 -15.59 -39.24 47.28
N GLY A 20 -14.63 -39.32 48.24
CA GLY A 20 -14.79 -40.14 49.45
C GLY A 20 -14.77 -41.64 49.19
N THR A 21 -14.24 -42.10 48.04
CA THR A 21 -14.18 -43.53 47.69
C THR A 21 -13.24 -44.28 48.63
N ALA A 22 -13.57 -45.55 48.99
CA ALA A 22 -12.67 -46.41 49.78
C ALA A 22 -11.38 -46.67 48.96
N ILE A 23 -10.20 -46.58 49.60
CA ILE A 23 -8.91 -46.94 48.98
C ILE A 23 -8.81 -48.49 49.07
N PRO A 24 -8.67 -49.21 47.94
CA PRO A 24 -8.42 -50.65 47.96
C PRO A 24 -7.12 -50.99 48.68
N GLU A 25 -7.04 -52.16 49.35
CA GLU A 25 -5.83 -52.63 50.06
C GLU A 25 -4.62 -52.64 49.12
N SER A 26 -4.78 -53.00 47.83
CA SER A 26 -3.73 -52.99 46.81
C SER A 26 -3.20 -51.59 46.47
N ALA A 27 -3.97 -50.53 46.74
CA ALA A 27 -3.59 -49.16 46.50
C ALA A 27 -3.12 -48.45 47.79
N ALA A 28 -3.36 -48.99 48.96
CA ALA A 28 -3.02 -48.37 50.24
C ALA A 28 -1.50 -48.25 50.43
N GLU A 29 -0.73 -49.28 50.05
CA GLU A 29 0.74 -49.25 50.10
C GLU A 29 1.32 -48.21 49.12
N GLN A 30 0.78 -48.12 47.92
CA GLN A 30 1.23 -47.13 46.90
C GLN A 30 0.91 -45.70 47.37
N THR A 31 -0.28 -45.47 47.88
CA THR A 31 -0.69 -44.17 48.42
C THR A 31 0.17 -43.75 49.62
N ALA A 32 0.55 -44.71 50.48
CA ALA A 32 1.47 -44.47 51.60
C ALA A 32 2.90 -44.16 51.11
N LEU A 33 3.39 -44.86 50.10
CA LEU A 33 4.70 -44.60 49.48
C LEU A 33 4.74 -43.24 48.78
N ASP A 34 3.69 -42.86 48.06
CA ASP A 34 3.58 -41.55 47.40
C ASP A 34 3.51 -40.40 48.41
N ALA A 35 2.84 -40.62 49.56
CA ALA A 35 2.83 -39.64 50.65
C ALA A 35 4.21 -39.46 51.30
N VAL A 36 4.99 -40.55 51.46
CA VAL A 36 6.35 -40.53 52.04
C VAL A 36 7.34 -39.88 51.06
N ASN A 37 7.17 -40.09 49.76
CA ASN A 37 8.08 -39.55 48.73
C ASN A 37 7.76 -38.09 48.33
N GLY A 38 6.80 -37.43 49.00
CA GLY A 38 6.41 -36.07 48.65
C GLY A 38 5.68 -35.98 47.29
N ALA A 39 5.32 -37.13 46.72
CA ALA A 39 4.51 -37.23 45.50
C ALA A 39 3.01 -37.09 45.80
N THR A 40 2.71 -36.48 46.96
CA THR A 40 1.33 -36.21 47.38
C THR A 40 0.68 -35.24 46.45
N ALA A 41 -0.31 -35.77 45.78
CA ALA A 41 -1.25 -35.07 44.94
C ALA A 41 -0.64 -34.47 43.64
N ARG A 42 -0.90 -35.12 42.53
CA ARG A 42 -0.87 -34.50 41.19
C ARG A 42 -1.87 -33.34 41.07
N THR A 43 -2.60 -33.05 42.14
CA THR A 43 -3.46 -31.89 42.30
C THR A 43 -2.59 -30.66 42.43
N SER A 44 -2.77 -29.71 41.52
CA SER A 44 -2.23 -28.36 41.69
C SER A 44 -2.63 -27.88 43.10
N ALA A 45 -1.67 -27.44 43.90
CA ALA A 45 -1.88 -26.93 45.26
C ALA A 45 -2.92 -25.80 45.36
N ALA A 46 -3.42 -25.32 44.22
CA ALA A 46 -4.36 -24.22 44.05
C ALA A 46 -5.82 -24.68 43.77
N ARG A 47 -6.07 -25.99 43.50
CA ARG A 47 -7.41 -26.47 43.09
C ARG A 47 -7.93 -27.57 44.04
N SER A 48 -9.25 -27.66 44.13
CA SER A 48 -9.86 -28.79 44.83
C SER A 48 -9.67 -30.10 44.05
N PRO A 49 -9.50 -31.26 44.69
CA PRO A 49 -9.35 -32.55 44.02
C PRO A 49 -10.51 -32.86 43.06
N LEU A 50 -11.74 -32.47 43.42
CA LEU A 50 -12.91 -32.62 42.55
C LEU A 50 -12.75 -31.79 41.25
N ASN A 51 -12.28 -30.56 41.35
CA ASN A 51 -12.07 -29.68 40.18
C ASN A 51 -11.01 -30.25 39.23
N ASP A 52 -9.95 -30.88 39.76
CA ASP A 52 -8.94 -31.53 38.94
C ASP A 52 -9.49 -32.75 38.18
N LEU A 53 -10.37 -33.56 38.84
CA LEU A 53 -11.05 -34.68 38.19
C LEU A 53 -12.00 -34.19 37.09
N VAL A 54 -12.81 -33.17 37.38
CA VAL A 54 -13.73 -32.56 36.42
C VAL A 54 -12.96 -31.98 35.22
N LEU A 55 -11.84 -31.31 35.47
CA LEU A 55 -11.01 -30.76 34.39
C LEU A 55 -10.38 -31.86 33.53
N ARG A 56 -9.88 -32.95 34.12
CA ARG A 56 -9.41 -34.14 33.37
C ARG A 56 -10.51 -34.74 32.50
N HIS A 57 -11.71 -34.87 33.04
CA HIS A 57 -12.90 -35.33 32.30
C HIS A 57 -13.22 -34.38 31.13
N ALA A 58 -13.20 -33.06 31.38
CA ALA A 58 -13.47 -32.04 30.36
C ALA A 58 -12.49 -32.08 29.19
N ARG A 59 -11.22 -32.43 29.41
CA ARG A 59 -10.16 -32.50 28.36
C ARG A 59 -10.39 -33.57 27.30
N VAL A 60 -11.15 -34.61 27.63
CA VAL A 60 -11.47 -35.72 26.72
C VAL A 60 -12.88 -35.66 26.14
N HIS A 61 -13.65 -34.64 26.52
CA HIS A 61 -15.00 -34.39 26.03
C HIS A 61 -15.07 -33.05 25.29
N THR A 62 -15.87 -32.96 24.24
CA THR A 62 -16.07 -31.71 23.50
C THR A 62 -17.02 -30.76 24.24
N LEU A 63 -17.98 -31.29 24.95
CA LEU A 63 -18.96 -30.53 25.71
C LEU A 63 -19.37 -31.33 26.95
N ILE A 64 -19.47 -30.66 28.07
CA ILE A 64 -19.91 -31.28 29.33
C ILE A 64 -21.02 -30.45 29.96
N THR A 65 -21.97 -31.16 30.59
CA THR A 65 -23.08 -30.57 31.34
C THR A 65 -23.00 -30.96 32.80
N PRO A 66 -23.62 -30.24 33.74
CA PRO A 66 -23.64 -30.62 35.14
C PRO A 66 -24.21 -32.04 35.39
N GLY A 67 -25.22 -32.43 34.59
CA GLY A 67 -25.79 -33.77 34.66
C GLY A 67 -24.81 -34.87 34.25
N GLN A 68 -24.03 -34.65 33.19
CA GLN A 68 -23.02 -35.62 32.75
C GLN A 68 -21.87 -35.76 33.76
N VAL A 69 -21.43 -34.64 34.35
CA VAL A 69 -20.40 -34.66 35.40
C VAL A 69 -20.93 -35.36 36.66
N ALA A 70 -22.18 -35.06 37.06
CA ALA A 70 -22.83 -35.69 38.19
C ALA A 70 -22.93 -37.22 38.01
N GLU A 71 -23.31 -37.68 36.82
CA GLU A 71 -23.40 -39.09 36.47
C GLU A 71 -22.01 -39.77 36.39
N ALA A 72 -21.02 -39.08 35.81
CA ALA A 72 -19.66 -39.63 35.64
C ALA A 72 -18.95 -39.87 36.98
N PHE A 73 -19.21 -39.04 37.99
CA PHE A 73 -18.51 -39.08 39.27
C PHE A 73 -19.40 -39.49 40.44
N ASP A 74 -20.66 -39.83 40.18
CA ASP A 74 -21.70 -40.21 41.19
C ASP A 74 -21.84 -39.13 42.29
N ILE A 75 -21.87 -37.84 41.87
CA ILE A 75 -22.01 -36.68 42.77
C ILE A 75 -23.34 -35.95 42.54
N GLY A 76 -23.72 -35.10 43.47
CA GLY A 76 -24.90 -34.24 43.28
C GLY A 76 -24.74 -33.24 42.15
N THR A 77 -25.79 -32.99 41.39
CA THR A 77 -25.77 -32.02 40.27
C THR A 77 -25.36 -30.62 40.71
N SER A 78 -25.72 -30.20 41.93
CA SER A 78 -25.31 -28.91 42.49
C SER A 78 -23.80 -28.82 42.75
N ALA A 79 -23.18 -29.92 43.19
CA ALA A 79 -21.73 -29.98 43.39
C ALA A 79 -20.99 -29.96 42.04
N ALA A 80 -21.51 -30.70 41.05
CA ALA A 80 -20.97 -30.66 39.68
C ALA A 80 -21.06 -29.24 39.06
N GLU A 81 -22.19 -28.58 39.26
CA GLU A 81 -22.37 -27.20 38.76
C GLU A 81 -21.45 -26.17 39.45
N ALA A 82 -21.24 -26.34 40.78
CA ALA A 82 -20.31 -25.49 41.53
C ALA A 82 -18.87 -25.66 41.02
N ALA A 83 -18.41 -26.91 40.82
CA ALA A 83 -17.09 -27.21 40.28
C ALA A 83 -16.90 -26.64 38.85
N LEU A 84 -17.89 -26.78 37.97
CA LEU A 84 -17.87 -26.25 36.62
C LEU A 84 -17.82 -24.71 36.62
N ARG A 85 -18.53 -24.06 37.52
CA ARG A 85 -18.57 -22.59 37.64
C ARG A 85 -17.24 -22.05 38.20
N GLU A 86 -16.64 -22.74 39.15
CA GLU A 86 -15.31 -22.38 39.69
C GLU A 86 -14.22 -22.53 38.63
N LEU A 87 -14.20 -23.64 37.87
CA LEU A 87 -13.27 -23.84 36.73
C LEU A 87 -13.50 -22.89 35.57
N ALA A 88 -14.70 -22.35 35.41
CA ALA A 88 -14.95 -21.28 34.45
C ALA A 88 -14.42 -19.92 34.97
N GLY A 89 -14.50 -19.70 36.30
CA GLY A 89 -13.96 -18.49 36.93
C GLY A 89 -12.43 -18.38 36.85
N ASP A 90 -11.71 -19.51 36.94
CA ASP A 90 -10.26 -19.57 36.79
C ASP A 90 -9.78 -19.64 35.30
N GLY A 91 -10.72 -19.63 34.33
CA GLY A 91 -10.43 -19.66 32.90
C GLY A 91 -10.08 -21.05 32.34
N SER A 92 -10.15 -22.13 33.14
CA SER A 92 -9.88 -23.50 32.70
C SER A 92 -11.00 -24.05 31.81
N LEU A 93 -12.24 -23.62 32.05
CA LEU A 93 -13.39 -23.94 31.22
C LEU A 93 -14.00 -22.67 30.61
N VAL A 94 -14.58 -22.82 29.43
CA VAL A 94 -15.38 -21.78 28.75
C VAL A 94 -16.85 -22.17 28.88
N SER A 95 -17.66 -21.26 29.41
CA SER A 95 -19.12 -21.43 29.46
C SER A 95 -19.74 -21.10 28.09
N LEU A 96 -20.56 -22.03 27.60
CA LEU A 96 -21.32 -21.88 26.34
C LEU A 96 -22.83 -21.68 26.64
N GLY A 97 -23.13 -21.08 27.78
CA GLY A 97 -24.49 -20.81 28.22
C GLY A 97 -25.30 -22.09 28.42
N LYS A 98 -26.48 -22.18 27.82
CA LYS A 98 -27.37 -23.35 27.94
C LYS A 98 -26.80 -24.63 27.33
N ALA A 99 -25.78 -24.52 26.44
CA ALA A 99 -25.18 -25.71 25.81
C ALA A 99 -24.25 -26.48 26.76
N GLY A 100 -23.63 -25.82 27.76
CA GLY A 100 -22.74 -26.45 28.71
C GLY A 100 -21.39 -25.77 28.84
N TRP A 101 -20.35 -26.53 29.18
CA TRP A 101 -18.98 -26.07 29.36
C TRP A 101 -18.01 -26.88 28.48
N MET A 102 -16.93 -26.23 28.07
CA MET A 102 -15.86 -26.84 27.29
C MET A 102 -14.50 -26.43 27.86
N GLU A 103 -13.56 -27.35 27.92
CA GLU A 103 -12.19 -27.05 28.36
C GLU A 103 -11.53 -26.08 27.38
N SER A 104 -10.80 -25.07 27.90
CA SER A 104 -10.29 -23.92 27.14
C SER A 104 -9.41 -24.31 25.97
N SER A 105 -8.54 -25.35 26.11
CA SER A 105 -7.72 -25.81 24.99
C SER A 105 -8.51 -26.59 23.95
N VAL A 106 -9.53 -27.32 24.37
CA VAL A 106 -10.47 -28.01 23.47
C VAL A 106 -11.29 -26.99 22.71
N PHE A 107 -11.82 -25.98 23.40
CA PHE A 107 -12.55 -24.89 22.78
C PHE A 107 -11.71 -24.18 21.71
N THR A 108 -10.46 -23.81 22.04
CA THR A 108 -9.53 -23.19 21.10
C THR A 108 -9.27 -24.08 19.88
N ARG A 109 -9.08 -25.40 20.09
CA ARG A 109 -8.88 -26.34 18.96
C ARG A 109 -10.12 -26.46 18.07
N VAL A 110 -11.31 -26.58 18.68
CA VAL A 110 -12.59 -26.68 17.95
C VAL A 110 -12.84 -25.39 17.16
N ARG A 111 -12.67 -24.24 17.82
CA ARG A 111 -12.79 -22.91 17.19
C ARG A 111 -11.84 -22.78 16.00
N ASN A 112 -10.55 -23.08 16.20
CA ASN A 112 -9.55 -22.98 15.14
C ASN A 112 -9.84 -23.92 13.97
N ARG A 113 -10.32 -25.15 14.25
CA ARG A 113 -10.70 -26.11 13.21
C ARG A 113 -11.95 -25.68 12.46
N SER A 114 -12.93 -25.13 13.15
CA SER A 114 -14.14 -24.56 12.54
C SER A 114 -13.80 -23.36 11.65
N LEU A 115 -12.97 -22.45 12.15
CA LEU A 115 -12.50 -21.30 11.38
C LEU A 115 -11.68 -21.74 10.16
N ALA A 116 -10.79 -22.72 10.31
CA ALA A 116 -10.01 -23.25 9.19
C ALA A 116 -10.92 -23.86 8.11
N ARG A 117 -11.97 -24.59 8.53
CA ARG A 117 -12.95 -25.16 7.61
C ARG A 117 -13.79 -24.07 6.91
N ALA A 118 -14.23 -23.07 7.65
CA ALA A 118 -14.94 -21.93 7.09
C ALA A 118 -14.06 -21.15 6.08
N ARG A 119 -12.78 -20.92 6.40
CA ARG A 119 -11.79 -20.31 5.50
C ARG A 119 -11.57 -21.12 4.23
N ALA A 120 -11.45 -22.45 4.34
CA ALA A 120 -11.28 -23.33 3.19
C ALA A 120 -12.51 -23.41 2.27
N ALA A 121 -13.69 -23.05 2.79
CA ALA A 121 -14.92 -22.98 2.00
C ALA A 121 -15.07 -21.68 1.19
N ILE A 122 -14.19 -20.70 1.38
CA ILE A 122 -14.17 -19.45 0.63
C ILE A 122 -13.35 -19.69 -0.64
N ALA A 123 -14.01 -19.74 -1.80
CA ALA A 123 -13.31 -19.71 -3.07
C ALA A 123 -12.68 -18.32 -3.28
N PRO A 124 -11.37 -18.22 -3.54
CA PRO A 124 -10.75 -16.94 -3.84
C PRO A 124 -11.26 -16.38 -5.17
N VAL A 125 -11.31 -15.08 -5.29
CA VAL A 125 -11.64 -14.39 -6.55
C VAL A 125 -10.36 -14.06 -7.33
N ALA A 126 -10.51 -13.84 -8.64
CA ALA A 126 -9.40 -13.43 -9.50
C ALA A 126 -8.85 -12.04 -9.09
N PRO A 127 -7.54 -11.77 -9.30
CA PRO A 127 -6.90 -10.50 -8.91
C PRO A 127 -7.54 -9.26 -9.53
N GLU A 128 -8.12 -9.38 -10.72
CA GLU A 128 -8.80 -8.30 -11.44
C GLU A 128 -10.02 -7.79 -10.66
N VAL A 129 -10.67 -8.66 -9.90
CA VAL A 129 -11.81 -8.30 -9.05
C VAL A 129 -11.37 -7.39 -7.91
N LEU A 130 -10.21 -7.68 -7.29
CA LEU A 130 -9.64 -6.78 -6.30
C LEU A 130 -9.22 -5.45 -6.93
N GLN A 131 -8.60 -5.49 -8.11
CA GLN A 131 -8.22 -4.28 -8.83
C GLN A 131 -9.45 -3.40 -9.12
N ARG A 132 -10.59 -3.98 -9.50
CA ARG A 132 -11.86 -3.25 -9.66
C ARG A 132 -12.30 -2.59 -8.36
N LEU A 133 -12.30 -3.33 -7.25
CA LEU A 133 -12.64 -2.79 -5.94
C LEU A 133 -11.75 -1.61 -5.54
N VAL A 134 -10.44 -1.72 -5.80
CA VAL A 134 -9.49 -0.64 -5.50
C VAL A 134 -9.71 0.58 -6.37
N LEU A 135 -10.07 0.42 -7.65
CA LEU A 135 -10.43 1.54 -8.52
C LEU A 135 -11.69 2.27 -8.04
N GLU A 136 -12.71 1.51 -7.62
CA GLU A 136 -13.95 2.03 -7.04
C GLU A 136 -13.66 2.83 -5.75
N ARG A 137 -12.88 2.26 -4.82
CA ARG A 137 -12.51 2.93 -3.57
C ARG A 137 -11.61 4.15 -3.76
N ALA A 138 -10.79 4.14 -4.79
CA ALA A 138 -9.92 5.26 -5.15
C ALA A 138 -10.64 6.39 -5.90
N GLY A 139 -11.94 6.27 -6.22
CA GLY A 139 -12.71 7.23 -7.00
C GLY A 139 -12.21 7.39 -8.43
N LEU A 140 -11.65 6.32 -9.03
CA LEU A 140 -11.06 6.36 -10.37
C LEU A 140 -12.03 5.90 -11.47
N ASP A 141 -13.16 5.34 -11.08
CA ASP A 141 -14.29 4.98 -11.94
C ASP A 141 -15.30 6.14 -12.09
N GLU A 142 -15.47 6.95 -11.04
CA GLU A 142 -16.30 8.16 -11.02
C GLU A 142 -15.50 9.33 -10.42
N VAL A 143 -14.77 10.04 -11.27
CA VAL A 143 -13.85 11.11 -10.85
C VAL A 143 -14.64 12.32 -10.33
N GLY A 144 -14.38 12.70 -9.07
CA GLY A 144 -14.98 13.87 -8.44
C GLY A 144 -14.41 15.20 -8.95
N SER A 145 -14.94 16.32 -8.45
CA SER A 145 -14.47 17.67 -8.75
C SER A 145 -14.56 18.58 -7.54
N GLY A 146 -13.75 19.65 -7.52
CA GLY A 146 -13.73 20.62 -6.43
C GLY A 146 -12.80 20.24 -5.28
N VAL A 147 -12.75 21.14 -4.27
CA VAL A 147 -11.87 21.01 -3.11
C VAL A 147 -12.29 19.86 -2.20
N ASP A 148 -13.59 19.62 -2.06
CA ASP A 148 -14.12 18.52 -1.24
C ASP A 148 -13.66 17.15 -1.81
N ALA A 149 -13.76 16.95 -3.12
CA ALA A 149 -13.26 15.73 -3.76
C ALA A 149 -11.74 15.57 -3.60
N LEU A 150 -10.98 16.68 -3.57
CA LEU A 150 -9.56 16.65 -3.28
C LEU A 150 -9.29 16.24 -1.82
N ALA A 151 -10.05 16.75 -0.86
CA ALA A 151 -9.94 16.38 0.54
C ALA A 151 -10.22 14.89 0.76
N GLU A 152 -11.30 14.36 0.14
CA GLU A 152 -11.62 12.93 0.16
C GLU A 152 -10.51 12.07 -0.47
N ALA A 153 -9.95 12.51 -1.60
CA ALA A 153 -8.86 11.80 -2.27
C ALA A 153 -7.58 11.77 -1.41
N LEU A 154 -7.25 12.87 -0.72
CA LEU A 154 -6.11 12.95 0.19
C LEU A 154 -6.32 12.10 1.45
N ALA A 155 -7.53 12.07 2.00
CA ALA A 155 -7.88 11.20 3.12
C ALA A 155 -7.75 9.71 2.73
N ALA A 156 -8.27 9.32 1.57
CA ALA A 156 -8.11 7.96 1.05
C ALA A 156 -6.64 7.56 0.80
N LEU A 157 -5.76 8.53 0.56
CA LEU A 157 -4.33 8.34 0.33
C LEU A 157 -3.46 8.69 1.55
N GLU A 158 -4.05 8.78 2.72
CA GLU A 158 -3.36 9.10 3.95
C GLU A 158 -2.11 8.23 4.16
N GLY A 159 -0.99 8.89 4.48
CA GLY A 159 0.27 8.20 4.78
C GLY A 159 0.90 7.44 3.62
N VAL A 160 0.43 7.62 2.39
CA VAL A 160 1.06 7.06 1.19
C VAL A 160 2.27 7.89 0.81
N TRP A 161 3.44 7.27 0.84
CA TRP A 161 4.70 7.91 0.49
C TRP A 161 4.98 7.79 -1.00
N LEU A 162 5.04 8.92 -1.68
CA LEU A 162 5.33 9.00 -3.11
C LEU A 162 6.37 10.09 -3.39
N PRO A 163 7.16 9.95 -4.47
CA PRO A 163 7.96 11.06 -4.98
C PRO A 163 7.11 12.33 -5.14
N ALA A 164 7.62 13.46 -4.65
CA ALA A 164 6.89 14.72 -4.55
C ALA A 164 6.19 15.14 -5.85
N ASP A 165 6.85 14.89 -6.97
CA ASP A 165 6.38 15.26 -8.29
C ASP A 165 5.25 14.37 -8.85
N LEU A 166 5.02 13.18 -8.31
CA LEU A 166 3.92 12.31 -8.74
C LEU A 166 2.56 12.79 -8.22
N TRP A 167 2.53 13.47 -7.09
CA TRP A 167 1.28 13.91 -6.50
C TRP A 167 0.47 14.79 -7.45
N GLU A 168 1.02 15.90 -7.88
CA GLU A 168 0.33 16.89 -8.72
C GLU A 168 0.37 16.56 -10.22
N SER A 169 1.34 15.76 -10.67
CA SER A 169 1.43 15.40 -12.09
C SER A 169 0.57 14.20 -12.48
N VAL A 170 0.29 13.28 -11.55
CA VAL A 170 -0.36 12.00 -11.83
C VAL A 170 -1.52 11.72 -10.87
N VAL A 171 -1.26 11.68 -9.57
CA VAL A 171 -2.17 11.06 -8.59
C VAL A 171 -3.41 11.91 -8.34
N LEU A 172 -3.24 13.21 -8.06
CA LEU A 172 -4.36 14.12 -7.80
C LEU A 172 -5.19 14.42 -9.06
N PRO A 173 -4.58 14.70 -10.24
CA PRO A 173 -5.33 14.88 -11.48
C PRO A 173 -6.09 13.64 -11.98
N ALA A 174 -5.74 12.44 -11.50
CA ALA A 174 -6.49 11.23 -11.82
C ALA A 174 -7.77 11.10 -10.99
N ARG A 175 -7.85 11.74 -9.82
CA ARG A 175 -8.96 11.64 -8.85
C ARG A 175 -9.87 12.88 -8.82
N VAL A 176 -9.36 14.03 -9.30
CA VAL A 176 -10.09 15.31 -9.31
C VAL A 176 -10.04 15.89 -10.71
N ALA A 177 -11.18 15.92 -11.39
CA ALA A 177 -11.28 16.27 -12.82
C ALA A 177 -10.79 17.69 -13.13
N ASP A 178 -11.08 18.64 -12.24
CA ASP A 178 -10.71 20.05 -12.33
C ASP A 178 -9.54 20.44 -11.44
N TYR A 179 -8.67 19.47 -11.09
CA TYR A 179 -7.54 19.69 -10.19
C TYR A 179 -6.70 20.90 -10.60
N ARG A 180 -6.43 21.75 -9.64
CA ARG A 180 -5.53 22.91 -9.75
C ARG A 180 -4.66 22.99 -8.49
N PRO A 181 -3.37 23.33 -8.63
CA PRO A 181 -2.44 23.48 -7.51
C PRO A 181 -2.97 24.35 -6.34
N ALA A 182 -3.73 25.39 -6.67
CA ALA A 182 -4.33 26.29 -5.67
C ALA A 182 -5.30 25.58 -4.71
N MET A 183 -5.98 24.51 -5.15
CA MET A 183 -6.90 23.73 -4.33
C MET A 183 -6.14 22.98 -3.21
N LEU A 184 -4.96 22.44 -3.54
CA LEU A 184 -4.10 21.79 -2.56
C LEU A 184 -3.54 22.81 -1.55
N ASP A 185 -3.12 23.99 -2.04
CA ASP A 185 -2.65 25.06 -1.18
C ASP A 185 -3.76 25.58 -0.24
N GLU A 186 -5.01 25.60 -0.68
CA GLU A 186 -6.18 25.97 0.13
C GLU A 186 -6.37 24.99 1.30
N LEU A 187 -6.37 23.68 1.05
CA LEU A 187 -6.50 22.64 2.08
C LEU A 187 -5.32 22.65 3.09
N ILE A 188 -4.11 22.91 2.62
CA ILE A 188 -2.95 23.05 3.51
C ILE A 188 -3.04 24.33 4.34
N ALA A 189 -3.46 25.45 3.74
CA ALA A 189 -3.57 26.74 4.42
C ALA A 189 -4.71 26.76 5.44
N SER A 190 -5.83 26.06 5.18
CA SER A 190 -6.94 25.91 6.14
C SER A 190 -6.53 25.06 7.35
N GLY A 191 -5.48 24.23 7.21
CA GLY A 191 -5.02 23.33 8.24
C GLY A 191 -5.78 22.00 8.27
N GLU A 192 -6.57 21.69 7.25
CA GLU A 192 -7.25 20.40 7.12
C GLU A 192 -6.28 19.27 6.76
N VAL A 193 -5.23 19.61 5.99
CA VAL A 193 -4.22 18.66 5.52
C VAL A 193 -2.82 19.15 5.88
N VAL A 194 -2.00 18.24 6.36
CA VAL A 194 -0.56 18.43 6.57
C VAL A 194 0.23 17.49 5.66
N TRP A 195 1.36 17.97 5.16
CA TRP A 195 2.28 17.14 4.40
C TRP A 195 3.59 16.95 5.17
N GLN A 196 4.23 15.81 4.96
CA GLN A 196 5.53 15.48 5.53
C GLN A 196 6.41 14.87 4.45
N ALA A 197 7.70 15.20 4.47
CA ALA A 197 8.69 14.60 3.59
C ALA A 197 9.52 13.53 4.35
N ARG A 198 10.10 12.59 3.61
CA ARG A 198 11.13 11.67 4.08
C ARG A 198 12.20 11.46 3.02
N PRO A 199 13.44 11.10 3.39
CA PRO A 199 14.45 10.72 2.42
C PRO A 199 13.93 9.62 1.50
N GLY A 200 14.14 9.75 0.20
CA GLY A 200 13.80 8.68 -0.76
C GLY A 200 14.69 7.47 -0.56
N ASP A 201 14.15 6.29 -0.84
CA ASP A 201 14.92 5.04 -0.81
C ASP A 201 15.94 5.06 -1.97
N GLU A 202 17.23 5.30 -1.68
CA GLU A 202 18.32 5.37 -2.67
C GLU A 202 18.47 4.04 -3.45
N SER A 203 18.00 2.93 -2.90
CA SER A 203 18.00 1.62 -3.57
C SER A 203 17.10 1.57 -4.82
N ALA A 204 16.08 2.43 -4.92
CA ALA A 204 15.21 2.52 -6.09
C ALA A 204 15.77 3.37 -7.23
N SER A 205 16.79 4.21 -6.98
CA SER A 205 17.43 5.09 -7.97
C SER A 205 18.70 4.49 -8.62
N GLY A 206 19.15 3.34 -8.15
CA GLY A 206 20.44 2.71 -8.48
C GLY A 206 20.60 2.10 -9.88
N GLN A 207 19.83 2.52 -10.88
CA GLN A 207 20.05 2.10 -12.27
C GLN A 207 20.15 3.29 -13.24
N ARG A 208 20.91 4.34 -12.85
CA ARG A 208 21.45 5.26 -13.84
C ARG A 208 22.80 4.72 -14.31
N GLY A 209 22.77 4.06 -15.50
CA GLY A 209 23.88 3.92 -16.42
C GLY A 209 25.24 3.50 -15.85
N SER A 210 25.48 2.21 -15.63
CA SER A 210 26.82 1.68 -15.71
C SER A 210 27.30 1.66 -17.17
N GLY A 211 27.59 2.82 -17.72
CA GLY A 211 28.42 2.97 -18.92
C GLY A 211 29.82 2.47 -18.58
N ARG A 212 30.26 1.44 -19.29
CA ARG A 212 31.63 0.89 -19.27
C ARG A 212 32.64 2.03 -19.30
N THR A 213 33.29 2.33 -18.19
CA THR A 213 34.56 3.06 -18.17
C THR A 213 35.67 2.03 -18.09
N GLY A 214 36.46 1.94 -19.20
CA GLY A 214 37.72 1.23 -19.23
C GLY A 214 38.76 1.94 -18.31
N PRO A 215 39.79 1.23 -17.85
CA PRO A 215 40.79 1.79 -16.94
C PRO A 215 41.79 2.63 -17.74
N GLY A 216 41.79 3.93 -17.51
CA GLY A 216 42.85 4.81 -18.00
C GLY A 216 42.37 6.22 -18.31
N GLU A 217 42.44 7.10 -17.26
CA GLU A 217 42.94 8.47 -17.40
C GLU A 217 42.72 9.19 -16.07
N ARG A 218 43.84 9.49 -15.40
CA ARG A 218 43.86 10.43 -14.26
C ARG A 218 43.76 11.84 -14.86
N GLY A 219 42.59 12.40 -14.78
CA GLY A 219 42.31 13.77 -15.20
C GLY A 219 41.49 14.48 -14.13
N SER A 220 42.15 15.44 -13.46
CA SER A 220 41.62 16.63 -12.79
C SER A 220 40.13 16.57 -12.39
N ALA A 221 39.85 16.45 -11.11
CA ALA A 221 38.53 16.68 -10.53
C ALA A 221 38.10 18.12 -10.84
N ALA A 222 37.21 18.28 -11.83
CA ALA A 222 36.43 19.49 -11.97
C ALA A 222 35.44 19.51 -10.78
N PRO A 223 35.17 20.69 -10.16
CA PRO A 223 34.21 20.78 -9.07
C PRO A 223 32.85 20.28 -9.58
N ALA A 224 32.18 19.47 -8.73
CA ALA A 224 30.84 18.98 -8.97
C ALA A 224 29.97 20.18 -9.38
N ARG A 225 29.40 20.12 -10.58
CA ARG A 225 28.45 21.12 -11.05
C ARG A 225 27.19 20.99 -10.20
N ALA A 226 26.70 22.15 -9.78
CA ALA A 226 25.44 22.39 -9.08
C ALA A 226 24.20 21.98 -9.93
N ASP A 227 24.15 20.74 -10.41
CA ASP A 227 23.01 20.13 -11.12
C ASP A 227 22.33 19.05 -10.26
N ASP A 228 22.75 18.84 -9.02
CA ASP A 228 22.02 18.07 -8.04
C ASP A 228 20.91 18.96 -7.48
N VAL A 229 19.80 19.04 -8.21
CA VAL A 229 18.47 19.33 -7.64
C VAL A 229 18.30 18.34 -6.51
N VAL A 230 18.41 18.83 -5.29
CA VAL A 230 18.31 18.04 -4.07
C VAL A 230 16.96 17.36 -4.10
N ALA A 231 16.94 16.07 -4.42
CA ALA A 231 15.71 15.30 -4.50
C ALA A 231 15.03 15.37 -3.13
N LEU A 232 13.83 15.94 -3.08
CA LEU A 232 13.02 16.09 -1.86
C LEU A 232 12.65 14.74 -1.23
N GLY A 233 12.95 13.64 -1.93
CA GLY A 233 12.57 12.32 -1.50
C GLY A 233 11.09 12.03 -1.75
N GLU A 234 10.45 11.38 -0.80
CA GLU A 234 9.03 11.04 -0.84
C GLU A 234 8.24 11.95 0.09
N ILE A 235 7.01 12.26 -0.30
CA ILE A 235 6.05 13.06 0.47
C ILE A 235 4.80 12.24 0.73
N ALA A 236 4.23 12.38 1.92
CA ALA A 236 2.91 11.90 2.27
C ALA A 236 2.04 13.05 2.78
N PHE A 237 0.73 12.94 2.56
CA PHE A 237 -0.28 13.84 3.09
C PHE A 237 -1.08 13.12 4.18
N PHE A 238 -1.56 13.89 5.15
CA PHE A 238 -2.35 13.41 6.28
C PHE A 238 -3.47 14.41 6.57
N PRO A 239 -4.72 13.95 6.78
CA PRO A 239 -5.71 14.75 7.49
C PRO A 239 -5.18 15.12 8.88
N THR A 240 -5.36 16.34 9.31
CA THR A 240 -4.74 16.84 10.57
C THR A 240 -5.31 16.19 11.83
N ASP A 241 -6.50 15.63 11.75
CA ASP A 241 -7.20 14.91 12.83
C ASP A 241 -6.84 13.42 12.89
N SER A 242 -6.03 12.92 11.95
CA SER A 242 -5.63 11.52 11.90
C SER A 242 -4.61 11.16 12.98
N ALA A 243 -4.71 9.93 13.50
CA ALA A 243 -3.72 9.35 14.40
C ALA A 243 -2.35 9.10 13.74
N LEU A 244 -2.27 9.10 12.41
CA LEU A 244 -1.02 8.98 11.64
C LEU A 244 -0.38 10.34 11.37
N ALA A 245 -1.13 11.44 11.49
CA ALA A 245 -0.64 12.78 11.19
C ALA A 245 0.48 13.21 12.14
N PRO A 246 1.54 13.86 11.65
CA PRO A 246 2.49 14.53 12.52
C PRO A 246 1.83 15.72 13.21
N VAL A 247 2.25 16.04 14.44
CA VAL A 247 1.75 17.20 15.15
C VAL A 247 2.38 18.48 14.59
N VAL A 248 1.52 19.41 14.19
CA VAL A 248 1.93 20.73 13.72
C VAL A 248 2.24 21.61 14.93
N GLY A 249 3.47 22.05 15.05
CA GLY A 249 3.96 22.91 16.14
C GLY A 249 4.10 24.38 15.76
N ASP A 250 5.01 25.06 16.43
CA ASP A 250 5.24 26.50 16.26
C ASP A 250 5.81 26.87 14.89
N ALA A 251 5.56 28.12 14.49
CA ALA A 251 6.14 28.69 13.30
C ALA A 251 7.68 28.71 13.38
N LEU A 252 8.33 28.31 12.29
CA LEU A 252 9.78 28.38 12.17
C LEU A 252 10.20 29.71 11.59
N ALA A 253 10.98 30.46 12.35
CA ALA A 253 11.50 31.77 11.93
C ALA A 253 12.77 31.62 11.08
N TRP A 254 12.68 30.93 9.93
CA TRP A 254 13.81 30.87 8.99
C TRP A 254 14.03 32.17 8.20
N ALA A 255 13.04 33.06 8.21
CA ALA A 255 13.06 34.32 7.46
C ALA A 255 13.50 35.53 8.30
N GLY A 256 13.92 35.32 9.56
CA GLY A 256 14.40 36.40 10.41
C GLY A 256 15.78 36.93 9.98
N PRO A 257 16.14 38.19 10.34
CA PRO A 257 17.48 38.68 10.15
C PRO A 257 18.46 37.76 10.89
N ARG A 258 19.62 37.50 10.26
CA ARG A 258 20.73 36.73 10.84
C ARG A 258 21.00 37.18 12.26
N THR A 259 21.01 36.27 13.20
CA THR A 259 21.55 36.52 14.53
C THR A 259 23.06 36.37 14.50
N GLU A 260 23.77 37.10 15.35
CA GLU A 260 25.25 37.01 15.48
C GLU A 260 25.74 35.58 15.84
N GLN A 261 24.79 34.66 16.16
CA GLN A 261 25.05 33.24 16.46
C GLN A 261 25.08 32.32 15.24
N ASP A 262 24.62 32.77 14.06
CA ASP A 262 24.56 31.93 12.85
C ASP A 262 25.92 31.72 12.16
N GLY A 263 27.00 32.29 12.70
CA GLY A 263 28.35 32.09 12.23
C GLY A 263 28.58 32.53 10.77
N ASP A 264 29.69 32.10 10.22
CA ASP A 264 30.18 32.45 8.88
C ASP A 264 29.60 31.55 7.75
N LEU A 265 28.35 31.02 7.95
CA LEU A 265 27.68 30.18 6.95
C LEU A 265 27.16 31.03 5.78
N SER A 266 27.38 30.57 4.56
CA SER A 266 26.85 31.20 3.36
C SER A 266 25.31 31.10 3.31
N GLU A 267 24.65 31.91 2.47
CA GLU A 267 23.19 31.79 2.26
C GLU A 267 22.81 30.40 1.69
N GLU A 268 23.69 29.78 0.91
CA GLU A 268 23.53 28.43 0.38
C GLU A 268 23.58 27.37 1.49
N ASP A 269 24.50 27.47 2.44
CA ASP A 269 24.60 26.54 3.57
C ASP A 269 23.36 26.59 4.46
N THR A 270 22.78 27.76 4.67
CA THR A 270 21.52 27.93 5.42
C THR A 270 20.31 27.38 4.67
N GLU A 271 20.28 27.43 3.37
CA GLU A 271 19.19 26.89 2.54
C GLU A 271 19.24 25.36 2.54
N ASP A 272 20.41 24.78 2.36
CA ASP A 272 20.60 23.31 2.42
C ASP A 272 20.20 22.74 3.77
N GLU A 273 20.50 23.42 4.86
CA GLU A 273 20.05 23.03 6.20
C GLU A 273 18.51 23.04 6.35
N ARG A 274 17.84 24.06 5.81
CA ARG A 274 16.36 24.15 5.83
C ARG A 274 15.72 22.99 5.06
N TRP A 275 16.20 22.74 3.83
CA TRP A 275 15.73 21.61 3.04
C TRP A 275 16.08 20.26 3.67
N ARG A 276 17.18 20.18 4.43
CA ARG A 276 17.50 18.99 5.20
C ARG A 276 16.43 18.73 6.27
N GLN A 277 16.03 19.73 7.06
CA GLN A 277 14.96 19.59 8.06
C GLN A 277 13.61 19.20 7.43
N VAL A 278 13.28 19.74 6.26
CA VAL A 278 12.08 19.33 5.53
C VAL A 278 12.16 17.87 5.10
N ARG A 279 13.30 17.45 4.52
CA ARG A 279 13.51 16.06 4.09
C ARG A 279 13.51 15.05 5.25
N GLU A 280 13.99 15.46 6.41
CA GLU A 280 13.95 14.66 7.63
C GLU A 280 12.56 14.60 8.27
N GLY A 281 11.58 15.30 7.70
CA GLY A 281 10.21 15.35 8.21
C GLY A 281 10.04 16.16 9.48
N ALA A 282 11.02 17.03 9.81
CA ALA A 282 10.98 17.89 10.99
C ALA A 282 10.28 19.23 10.75
N ALA A 283 9.99 19.56 9.49
CA ALA A 283 9.34 20.79 9.08
C ALA A 283 8.39 20.59 7.91
N THR A 284 7.33 21.40 7.83
CA THR A 284 6.37 21.47 6.73
C THR A 284 6.02 22.93 6.41
N GLY A 285 5.54 23.19 5.19
CA GLY A 285 5.04 24.49 4.77
C GLY A 285 3.52 24.58 4.85
N ARG A 286 2.99 25.77 5.07
CA ARG A 286 1.55 26.07 4.97
C ARG A 286 1.07 26.22 3.52
N SER A 287 1.85 25.70 2.57
CA SER A 287 1.59 25.66 1.13
C SER A 287 2.50 24.62 0.51
N PHE A 288 2.12 24.05 -0.63
CA PHE A 288 2.94 23.12 -1.39
C PHE A 288 3.81 23.83 -2.44
N GLU A 289 3.67 25.14 -2.59
CA GLU A 289 4.39 25.98 -3.57
C GLU A 289 5.92 25.85 -3.51
N PRO A 290 6.59 25.81 -2.33
CA PRO A 290 8.05 25.64 -2.28
C PRO A 290 8.50 24.30 -2.87
N VAL A 291 7.75 23.22 -2.61
CA VAL A 291 8.01 21.91 -3.19
C VAL A 291 7.89 21.95 -4.70
N ARG A 292 6.84 22.57 -5.21
CA ARG A 292 6.57 22.76 -6.64
C ARG A 292 7.72 23.47 -7.34
N ARG A 293 8.19 24.58 -6.76
CA ARG A 293 9.32 25.34 -7.30
C ARG A 293 10.63 24.58 -7.27
N SER A 294 10.86 23.74 -6.25
CA SER A 294 12.06 22.91 -6.19
C SER A 294 12.11 21.84 -7.30
N LEU A 295 10.93 21.47 -7.82
CA LEU A 295 10.80 20.48 -8.89
C LEU A 295 10.90 21.11 -10.30
N GLU A 296 10.80 22.44 -10.41
CA GLU A 296 10.95 23.12 -11.70
C GLU A 296 12.40 23.02 -12.18
N PRO A 297 12.63 22.60 -13.45
CA PRO A 297 13.97 22.58 -14.00
C PRO A 297 14.54 24.00 -14.02
N ALA A 298 15.77 24.15 -13.53
CA ALA A 298 16.46 25.43 -13.56
C ALA A 298 16.39 26.04 -14.98
N PRO A 299 16.02 27.31 -15.12
CA PRO A 299 15.93 27.96 -16.42
C PRO A 299 17.29 27.82 -17.12
N LYS A 300 17.32 27.13 -18.26
CA LYS A 300 18.53 27.00 -19.06
C LYS A 300 19.02 28.42 -19.36
N ALA A 301 20.17 28.78 -18.79
CA ALA A 301 20.81 30.03 -19.11
C ALA A 301 20.97 30.09 -20.64
N HIS A 302 20.16 30.91 -21.30
CA HIS A 302 20.36 31.21 -22.71
C HIS A 302 21.74 31.83 -22.82
N ARG A 303 22.74 31.03 -23.19
CA ARG A 303 23.99 31.56 -23.70
C ARG A 303 23.61 32.42 -24.92
N ALA A 304 23.49 33.71 -24.68
CA ALA A 304 23.40 34.67 -25.77
C ALA A 304 24.55 34.34 -26.73
N PRO A 305 24.28 34.19 -28.03
CA PRO A 305 25.34 33.93 -28.98
C PRO A 305 26.35 35.06 -28.83
N ALA A 306 27.62 34.72 -28.56
CA ALA A 306 28.70 35.69 -28.43
C ALA A 306 28.80 36.46 -29.73
N ARG A 307 28.16 37.63 -29.77
CA ARG A 307 28.25 38.56 -30.86
C ARG A 307 29.66 39.14 -30.79
N ARG A 308 30.54 38.68 -31.66
CA ARG A 308 31.86 39.29 -31.88
C ARG A 308 31.63 40.71 -32.35
N VAL A 309 31.58 41.66 -31.41
CA VAL A 309 31.65 43.08 -31.72
C VAL A 309 33.10 43.48 -31.69
N ARG A 310 33.69 43.65 -32.91
CA ARG A 310 34.87 44.49 -33.09
C ARG A 310 34.42 45.95 -33.04
N SER A 311 34.68 46.64 -31.94
CA SER A 311 34.76 48.11 -31.99
C SER A 311 35.43 48.65 -30.73
N ARG A 312 36.27 49.58 -30.97
CA ARG A 312 37.11 50.37 -30.05
C ARG A 312 36.26 51.41 -29.31
N ARG A 313 36.66 51.65 -28.05
CA ARG A 313 36.42 52.84 -27.23
C ARG A 313 34.98 53.22 -26.89
N SER A 314 34.61 53.02 -25.67
CA SER A 314 34.21 54.10 -24.75
C SER A 314 34.00 53.47 -23.33
N MET A 315 34.76 53.99 -22.36
CA MET A 315 34.54 53.71 -20.94
C MET A 315 33.35 54.57 -20.48
N VAL A 316 32.23 53.94 -20.24
CA VAL A 316 31.19 54.45 -19.33
C VAL A 316 30.77 53.26 -18.49
N ALA A 317 31.02 53.37 -17.19
CA ALA A 317 30.57 52.39 -16.21
C ALA A 317 29.05 52.41 -16.15
N MET A 318 28.40 51.33 -16.58
CA MET A 318 27.00 51.06 -16.27
C MET A 318 26.90 50.20 -15.01
N PRO A 319 25.93 50.47 -14.15
CA PRO A 319 25.72 49.63 -12.95
C PRO A 319 25.41 48.21 -13.38
N GLN A 320 26.14 47.26 -12.80
CA GLN A 320 25.85 45.83 -12.92
C GLN A 320 24.52 45.56 -12.21
N THR A 321 23.45 45.39 -12.98
CA THR A 321 22.29 44.70 -12.48
C THR A 321 22.71 43.24 -12.29
N GLY A 322 22.97 42.86 -11.04
CA GLY A 322 23.34 41.49 -10.67
C GLY A 322 22.31 40.51 -11.21
N GLY A 323 22.79 39.60 -12.05
CA GLY A 323 22.01 38.42 -12.41
C GLY A 323 21.70 37.64 -11.12
N GLN A 324 20.45 37.62 -10.71
CA GLN A 324 20.02 36.72 -9.63
C GLN A 324 20.33 35.29 -10.06
N THR A 325 21.20 34.65 -9.33
CA THR A 325 21.49 33.22 -9.47
C THR A 325 20.23 32.42 -9.10
N ALA A 326 20.08 31.21 -9.64
CA ALA A 326 18.95 30.32 -9.33
C ALA A 326 18.78 30.11 -7.82
N SER A 327 19.91 30.10 -7.09
CA SER A 327 19.98 30.04 -5.62
C SER A 327 19.24 31.20 -4.93
N GLY A 328 19.38 32.45 -5.43
CA GLY A 328 18.70 33.60 -4.85
C GLY A 328 17.16 33.59 -5.04
N ARG A 329 16.64 32.82 -6.00
CA ARG A 329 15.18 32.66 -6.18
C ARG A 329 14.60 31.66 -5.20
N LEU A 330 15.26 30.52 -4.98
CA LEU A 330 14.84 29.53 -3.99
C LEU A 330 14.85 30.14 -2.57
N SER A 331 15.89 30.87 -2.21
CA SER A 331 16.00 31.58 -0.94
C SER A 331 14.83 32.56 -0.72
N SER A 332 14.42 33.31 -1.76
CA SER A 332 13.28 34.23 -1.66
C SER A 332 11.93 33.53 -1.46
N VAL A 333 11.78 32.32 -1.98
CA VAL A 333 10.56 31.52 -1.84
C VAL A 333 10.44 30.93 -0.44
N LEU A 334 11.53 30.36 0.08
CA LEU A 334 11.56 29.88 1.47
C LEU A 334 11.29 31.00 2.46
N SER A 335 11.71 32.23 2.15
CA SER A 335 11.49 33.40 2.99
C SER A 335 10.03 33.90 2.98
N SER A 336 9.28 33.64 1.90
CA SER A 336 7.89 34.12 1.76
C SER A 336 6.84 33.12 2.29
N THR A 337 7.22 31.85 2.52
CA THR A 337 6.32 30.80 2.96
C THR A 337 6.39 30.65 4.49
N SER A 338 5.23 30.56 5.14
CA SER A 338 5.16 30.21 6.56
C SER A 338 5.49 28.74 6.75
N TRP A 339 6.56 28.47 7.46
CA TRP A 339 6.99 27.13 7.83
C TRP A 339 6.66 26.84 9.27
N VAL A 340 6.35 25.59 9.56
CA VAL A 340 6.01 25.12 10.90
C VAL A 340 6.80 23.87 11.23
N ARG A 341 7.11 23.70 12.52
CA ARG A 341 7.78 22.51 13.03
C ARG A 341 6.83 21.33 13.02
N LEU A 342 7.35 20.17 12.68
CA LEU A 342 6.65 18.90 12.86
C LEU A 342 7.27 18.12 14.02
N SER A 343 6.43 17.47 14.79
CA SER A 343 6.82 16.49 15.80
C SER A 343 6.05 15.19 15.57
N ALA A 344 6.61 14.08 16.07
CA ALA A 344 5.92 12.80 15.98
C ALA A 344 4.58 12.86 16.71
N ALA A 345 3.56 12.22 16.16
CA ALA A 345 2.28 12.07 16.81
C ALA A 345 2.47 11.44 18.21
N PRO A 346 1.80 11.94 19.26
CA PRO A 346 1.88 11.40 20.61
C PRO A 346 1.13 10.08 20.79
N THR A 347 0.84 9.40 19.67
CA THR A 347 0.13 8.13 19.61
C THR A 347 1.04 6.97 20.00
N SER A 348 0.49 6.01 20.74
CA SER A 348 1.18 4.76 21.04
C SER A 348 1.46 3.93 19.79
N ALA A 349 2.40 2.99 19.89
CA ALA A 349 2.68 2.08 18.77
C ALA A 349 1.45 1.22 18.38
N GLU A 350 0.58 0.92 19.36
CA GLU A 350 -0.65 0.15 19.13
C GLU A 350 -1.69 1.00 18.39
N GLU A 351 -1.94 2.22 18.80
CA GLU A 351 -2.87 3.15 18.14
C GLU A 351 -2.43 3.43 16.69
N ARG A 352 -1.13 3.62 16.48
CA ARG A 352 -0.58 3.78 15.14
C ARG A 352 -0.79 2.55 14.27
N ALA A 353 -0.57 1.35 14.82
CA ALA A 353 -0.80 0.10 14.10
C ALA A 353 -2.29 -0.12 13.77
N ILE A 354 -3.21 0.32 14.64
CA ILE A 354 -4.65 0.31 14.37
C ILE A 354 -4.97 1.21 13.18
N ALA A 355 -4.56 2.48 13.25
CA ALA A 355 -4.80 3.44 12.19
C ALA A 355 -4.19 3.00 10.84
N GLU A 356 -3.01 2.37 10.85
CA GLU A 356 -2.39 1.81 9.65
C GLU A 356 -3.20 0.64 9.09
N VAL A 357 -3.72 -0.25 9.93
CA VAL A 357 -4.61 -1.36 9.49
C VAL A 357 -5.89 -0.80 8.89
N GLU A 358 -6.53 0.16 9.53
CA GLU A 358 -7.75 0.82 9.05
C GLU A 358 -7.50 1.49 7.70
N SER A 359 -6.44 2.30 7.57
CA SER A 359 -6.06 2.94 6.30
C SER A 359 -5.81 1.93 5.16
N LEU A 360 -5.21 0.77 5.46
CA LEU A 360 -5.02 -0.29 4.47
C LEU A 360 -6.33 -1.00 4.10
N LEU A 361 -7.22 -1.24 5.08
CA LEU A 361 -8.54 -1.82 4.84
C LEU A 361 -9.41 -0.87 4.00
N ASP A 362 -9.45 0.41 4.33
CA ASP A 362 -10.22 1.42 3.60
C ASP A 362 -9.75 1.55 2.15
N ARG A 363 -8.45 1.58 1.93
CA ARG A 363 -7.85 1.78 0.61
C ARG A 363 -7.94 0.55 -0.27
N TYR A 364 -7.57 -0.61 0.26
CA TYR A 364 -7.43 -1.84 -0.54
C TYR A 364 -8.52 -2.88 -0.25
N GLY A 365 -9.28 -2.72 0.82
CA GLY A 365 -10.26 -3.69 1.27
C GLY A 365 -9.66 -4.94 1.88
N ILE A 366 -8.40 -5.23 1.61
CA ILE A 366 -7.67 -6.40 2.07
C ILE A 366 -6.32 -6.00 2.61
N VAL A 367 -5.96 -6.50 3.78
CA VAL A 367 -4.59 -6.46 4.29
C VAL A 367 -3.94 -7.81 4.03
N SER A 368 -2.86 -7.81 3.24
CA SER A 368 -2.01 -8.97 2.97
C SER A 368 -0.54 -8.60 3.16
N ARG A 369 0.35 -9.61 3.15
CA ARG A 369 1.79 -9.37 3.23
C ARG A 369 2.28 -8.45 2.12
N ASP A 370 1.83 -8.71 0.89
CA ASP A 370 2.32 -8.01 -0.29
C ASP A 370 1.83 -6.55 -0.32
N LEU A 371 0.57 -6.33 0.07
CA LEU A 371 0.00 -4.97 0.17
C LEU A 371 0.63 -4.18 1.33
N ALA A 372 0.82 -4.81 2.50
CA ALA A 372 1.48 -4.15 3.63
C ALA A 372 2.96 -3.81 3.33
N LEU A 373 3.68 -4.64 2.57
CA LEU A 373 5.04 -4.34 2.12
C LEU A 373 5.09 -3.23 1.07
N ALA A 374 4.07 -3.18 0.19
CA ALA A 374 4.04 -2.22 -0.92
C ALA A 374 3.57 -0.82 -0.50
N PHE A 375 2.71 -0.73 0.51
CA PHE A 375 1.95 0.48 0.83
C PHE A 375 1.83 0.78 2.33
N GLY A 376 2.23 -0.15 3.19
CA GLY A 376 2.25 0.04 4.64
C GLY A 376 3.52 0.70 5.14
N GLY A 377 3.59 0.86 6.45
CA GLY A 377 4.76 1.39 7.14
C GLY A 377 5.95 0.43 7.15
N ALA A 378 7.03 0.86 7.78
CA ALA A 378 8.24 0.07 7.93
C ALA A 378 7.96 -1.26 8.66
N GLY A 379 8.39 -2.37 8.07
CA GLY A 379 8.18 -3.72 8.63
C GLY A 379 7.02 -4.49 8.02
N GLY A 380 6.22 -3.89 7.13
CA GLY A 380 5.11 -4.54 6.42
C GLY A 380 4.07 -5.14 7.37
N LEU A 381 3.68 -6.40 7.16
CA LEU A 381 2.62 -7.04 7.94
C LEU A 381 2.99 -7.36 9.40
N VAL A 382 4.29 -7.52 9.72
CA VAL A 382 4.73 -8.02 11.03
C VAL A 382 4.26 -7.15 12.20
N PRO A 383 4.46 -5.83 12.21
CA PRO A 383 4.00 -4.96 13.29
C PRO A 383 2.46 -4.89 13.39
N LEU A 384 1.73 -5.17 12.32
CA LEU A 384 0.26 -5.11 12.27
C LEU A 384 -0.41 -6.39 12.77
N MET A 385 0.33 -7.51 12.85
CA MET A 385 -0.23 -8.82 13.22
C MET A 385 -0.92 -8.88 14.59
N PRO A 386 -0.44 -8.21 15.66
CA PRO A 386 -1.16 -8.21 16.95
C PRO A 386 -2.55 -7.58 16.84
N VAL A 387 -2.66 -6.46 16.12
CA VAL A 387 -3.93 -5.76 15.87
C VAL A 387 -4.86 -6.62 15.03
N LEU A 388 -4.38 -7.14 13.90
CA LEU A 388 -5.17 -8.00 13.01
C LEU A 388 -5.70 -9.26 13.70
N ARG A 389 -4.93 -9.87 14.62
CA ARG A 389 -5.40 -11.00 15.41
C ARG A 389 -6.52 -10.59 16.38
N ARG A 390 -6.38 -9.46 17.06
CA ARG A 390 -7.43 -8.93 17.93
C ARG A 390 -8.70 -8.62 17.14
N MET A 391 -8.60 -7.99 15.98
CA MET A 391 -9.73 -7.71 15.09
C MET A 391 -10.37 -9.00 14.56
N GLU A 392 -9.58 -10.05 14.28
CA GLU A 392 -10.09 -11.37 13.93
C GLU A 392 -10.81 -12.02 15.12
N ASP A 393 -10.27 -11.91 16.34
CA ASP A 393 -10.86 -12.46 17.55
C ASP A 393 -12.19 -11.80 17.93
N THR A 394 -12.33 -10.51 17.69
CA THR A 394 -13.58 -9.74 17.88
C THR A 394 -14.55 -9.93 16.72
N GLY A 395 -14.10 -10.44 15.58
CA GLY A 395 -14.92 -10.62 14.37
C GLY A 395 -15.01 -9.36 13.50
N ALA A 396 -14.25 -8.30 13.79
CA ALA A 396 -14.17 -7.09 12.96
C ALA A 396 -13.58 -7.41 11.58
N VAL A 397 -12.58 -8.30 11.52
CA VAL A 397 -12.05 -8.79 10.26
C VAL A 397 -12.14 -10.32 10.16
N LEU A 398 -12.26 -10.81 8.94
CA LEU A 398 -12.14 -12.21 8.59
C LEU A 398 -10.73 -12.48 8.10
N ARG A 399 -10.20 -13.67 8.42
CA ARG A 399 -8.93 -14.14 7.86
C ARG A 399 -9.19 -15.27 6.88
N GLY A 400 -8.59 -15.20 5.67
CA GLY A 400 -8.79 -16.24 4.65
C GLY A 400 -7.86 -16.03 3.45
N GLY A 401 -8.12 -16.76 2.36
CA GLY A 401 -7.59 -16.53 1.02
C GLY A 401 -8.73 -16.01 0.16
N PHE A 402 -8.90 -14.71 0.09
CA PHE A 402 -10.02 -14.07 -0.61
C PHE A 402 -9.70 -13.79 -2.08
N VAL A 403 -8.44 -13.53 -2.38
CA VAL A 403 -7.93 -13.18 -3.72
C VAL A 403 -6.77 -14.09 -4.07
N GLU A 404 -6.76 -14.58 -5.31
CA GLU A 404 -5.66 -15.39 -5.83
C GLU A 404 -4.36 -14.59 -5.89
N GLY A 405 -3.23 -15.27 -5.64
CA GLY A 405 -1.89 -14.67 -5.76
C GLY A 405 -1.42 -13.78 -4.62
N LEU A 406 -2.27 -13.40 -3.64
CA LEU A 406 -1.88 -12.56 -2.49
C LEU A 406 -1.47 -13.35 -1.24
N GLY A 407 -1.15 -14.63 -1.38
CA GLY A 407 -0.76 -15.50 -0.28
C GLY A 407 -1.94 -15.90 0.63
N PRO A 408 -1.70 -16.80 1.63
CA PRO A 408 -2.76 -17.41 2.42
C PRO A 408 -3.25 -16.57 3.61
N ALA A 409 -2.51 -15.54 3.99
CA ALA A 409 -2.83 -14.69 5.14
C ALA A 409 -3.36 -13.33 4.66
N GLN A 410 -4.65 -13.30 4.33
CA GLN A 410 -5.38 -12.10 3.96
C GLN A 410 -6.41 -11.80 5.04
N PHE A 411 -6.56 -10.52 5.35
CA PHE A 411 -7.54 -10.02 6.32
C PHE A 411 -8.44 -9.01 5.61
N ALA A 412 -9.74 -9.14 5.80
CA ALA A 412 -10.73 -8.24 5.19
C ALA A 412 -11.98 -8.17 6.08
N GLU A 413 -12.71 -7.09 6.00
CA GLU A 413 -14.03 -6.96 6.59
C GLU A 413 -15.05 -7.84 5.83
N ARG A 414 -16.10 -8.24 6.53
CA ARG A 414 -17.15 -9.08 5.93
C ARG A 414 -17.78 -8.42 4.69
N GLU A 415 -18.09 -7.14 4.79
CA GLU A 415 -18.68 -6.37 3.70
C GLU A 415 -17.78 -6.34 2.45
N THR A 416 -16.50 -6.21 2.66
CA THR A 416 -15.50 -6.27 1.57
C THR A 416 -15.49 -7.64 0.89
N VAL A 417 -15.53 -8.72 1.67
CA VAL A 417 -15.58 -10.08 1.13
C VAL A 417 -16.87 -10.31 0.31
N ASP A 418 -17.99 -9.82 0.80
CA ASP A 418 -19.27 -9.92 0.11
C ASP A 418 -19.29 -9.04 -1.17
N ARG A 419 -18.67 -7.85 -1.12
CA ARG A 419 -18.49 -6.98 -2.31
C ARG A 419 -17.61 -7.64 -3.38
N LEU A 420 -16.50 -8.27 -2.99
CA LEU A 420 -15.64 -9.01 -3.92
C LEU A 420 -16.40 -10.15 -4.61
N ARG A 421 -17.21 -10.91 -3.87
CA ARG A 421 -18.06 -11.95 -4.44
C ARG A 421 -19.08 -11.40 -5.41
N PHE A 422 -19.72 -10.29 -5.05
CA PHE A 422 -20.66 -9.61 -5.93
C PHE A 422 -19.98 -9.19 -7.24
N LEU A 423 -18.82 -8.51 -7.13
CA LEU A 423 -18.03 -8.08 -8.29
C LEU A 423 -17.56 -9.25 -9.17
N SER A 424 -17.27 -10.42 -8.58
CA SER A 424 -16.83 -11.60 -9.33
C SER A 424 -17.97 -12.25 -10.13
N GLN A 425 -19.22 -12.02 -9.74
CA GLN A 425 -20.40 -12.55 -10.43
C GLN A 425 -20.92 -11.60 -11.53
N GLU A 426 -20.50 -10.34 -11.51
CA GLU A 426 -20.86 -9.39 -12.56
C GLU A 426 -20.17 -9.76 -13.88
N PRO A 427 -20.90 -9.89 -15.00
CA PRO A 427 -20.27 -10.13 -16.28
C PRO A 427 -19.34 -8.97 -16.66
N ALA A 428 -18.22 -9.30 -17.31
CA ALA A 428 -17.31 -8.29 -17.84
C ALA A 428 -18.09 -7.32 -18.76
N GLY A 429 -17.90 -6.00 -18.53
CA GLY A 429 -18.61 -4.95 -19.28
C GLY A 429 -20.01 -4.57 -18.78
N ALA A 430 -20.50 -5.16 -17.69
CA ALA A 430 -21.86 -4.87 -17.15
C ALA A 430 -22.03 -3.44 -16.63
N ARG A 431 -20.96 -2.80 -16.16
CA ARG A 431 -20.94 -1.38 -15.75
C ARG A 431 -20.47 -0.49 -16.89
N GLY A 432 -21.37 -0.27 -17.82
CA GLY A 432 -21.32 0.77 -18.87
C GLY A 432 -19.93 1.08 -19.43
N SER A 433 -19.80 1.02 -20.69
CA SER A 433 -18.74 1.56 -21.52
C SER A 433 -17.43 0.76 -21.69
N GLY A 434 -16.99 -0.10 -20.82
CA GLY A 434 -15.66 -0.75 -20.97
C GLY A 434 -14.54 0.25 -21.30
N THR A 435 -14.66 1.48 -20.80
CA THR A 435 -13.66 2.55 -20.96
C THR A 435 -12.40 2.11 -20.23
N GLY A 436 -11.28 2.09 -20.94
CA GLY A 436 -10.01 1.75 -20.32
C GLY A 436 -9.58 2.83 -19.32
N ILE A 437 -9.28 2.44 -18.08
CA ILE A 437 -8.67 3.31 -17.07
C ILE A 437 -7.17 3.24 -17.24
N VAL A 438 -6.52 4.40 -17.43
CA VAL A 438 -5.07 4.50 -17.59
C VAL A 438 -4.46 4.95 -16.29
N LEU A 439 -3.61 4.11 -15.71
CA LEU A 439 -2.89 4.41 -14.47
C LEU A 439 -1.37 4.44 -14.71
N ASP A 440 -0.69 5.38 -14.05
CA ASP A 440 0.76 5.26 -13.84
C ASP A 440 1.04 4.06 -12.92
N LEU A 441 2.07 3.30 -13.22
CA LEU A 441 2.42 2.12 -12.39
C LEU A 441 2.87 2.49 -10.98
N LYS A 442 3.20 3.74 -10.71
CA LYS A 442 3.50 4.24 -9.37
C LYS A 442 2.26 4.70 -8.60
N ASP A 443 1.10 4.86 -9.28
CA ASP A 443 -0.14 5.18 -8.59
C ASP A 443 -0.48 4.12 -7.53
N PRO A 444 -0.86 4.52 -6.31
CA PRO A 444 -1.22 3.60 -5.23
C PRO A 444 -2.36 2.64 -5.58
N ALA A 445 -3.31 3.07 -6.43
CA ALA A 445 -4.41 2.23 -6.87
C ALA A 445 -4.00 1.16 -7.89
N CYS A 446 -2.78 1.20 -8.42
CA CYS A 446 -2.28 0.20 -9.37
C CYS A 446 -1.65 -0.99 -8.63
N LEU A 447 -2.36 -2.10 -8.53
CA LEU A 447 -1.88 -3.32 -7.89
C LEU A 447 -1.04 -4.21 -8.81
N VAL A 448 -1.10 -4.02 -10.11
CA VAL A 448 -0.41 -4.85 -11.10
C VAL A 448 1.10 -4.87 -10.85
N GLY A 449 1.66 -6.07 -10.68
CA GLY A 449 3.07 -6.24 -10.34
C GLY A 449 3.45 -5.88 -8.88
N ARG A 450 2.45 -5.78 -7.99
CA ARG A 450 2.61 -5.61 -6.54
C ARG A 450 1.79 -6.66 -5.78
N GLY A 451 2.06 -7.93 -5.99
CA GLY A 451 1.32 -9.08 -5.52
C GLY A 451 0.83 -9.88 -6.70
N PRO A 452 -0.23 -9.48 -7.42
CA PRO A 452 -0.61 -10.15 -8.65
C PRO A 452 0.49 -10.10 -9.72
N ALA A 453 0.77 -11.25 -10.34
CA ALA A 453 1.72 -11.33 -11.45
C ALA A 453 1.17 -10.63 -12.69
N TRP A 454 2.07 -10.24 -13.60
CA TRP A 454 1.68 -9.79 -14.92
C TRP A 454 1.09 -10.96 -15.71
N PRO A 455 0.01 -10.75 -16.50
CA PRO A 455 -0.47 -11.76 -17.44
C PRO A 455 0.56 -12.08 -18.52
N GLU A 456 0.38 -13.20 -19.18
CA GLU A 456 1.18 -13.52 -20.35
C GLU A 456 0.88 -12.56 -21.51
N PRO A 457 1.90 -12.06 -22.23
CA PRO A 457 1.71 -11.20 -23.38
C PRO A 457 0.89 -11.90 -24.47
N ALA A 458 -0.12 -11.22 -24.98
CA ALA A 458 -1.01 -11.74 -26.02
C ALA A 458 -1.33 -10.67 -27.07
N LEU A 459 -1.57 -11.12 -28.32
CA LEU A 459 -2.03 -10.26 -29.42
C LEU A 459 -3.18 -10.94 -30.16
N PRO A 460 -4.08 -10.15 -30.76
CA PRO A 460 -5.14 -10.68 -31.62
C PRO A 460 -4.58 -11.45 -32.81
N ALA A 461 -5.29 -12.50 -33.22
CA ALA A 461 -4.92 -13.29 -34.38
C ALA A 461 -4.74 -12.42 -35.65
N GLY A 462 -3.69 -12.67 -36.42
CA GLY A 462 -3.36 -11.94 -37.65
C GLY A 462 -2.61 -10.62 -37.42
N ILE A 463 -2.21 -10.29 -36.17
CA ILE A 463 -1.28 -9.20 -35.89
C ILE A 463 0.14 -9.77 -35.77
N GLY A 464 1.05 -9.23 -36.57
CA GLY A 464 2.43 -9.71 -36.68
C GLY A 464 2.58 -10.94 -37.58
N LYS A 465 3.80 -11.24 -37.99
CA LYS A 465 4.07 -12.45 -38.77
C LYS A 465 4.03 -13.68 -37.88
N VAL A 466 3.24 -14.67 -38.25
CA VAL A 466 3.31 -16.02 -37.69
C VAL A 466 4.71 -16.56 -37.97
N GLY A 467 5.56 -16.75 -36.96
CA GLY A 467 6.79 -17.51 -37.10
C GLY A 467 8.09 -16.82 -36.69
N ILE A 468 8.11 -16.03 -35.62
CA ILE A 468 9.35 -15.75 -34.89
C ILE A 468 9.25 -16.39 -33.51
N GLU A 469 9.48 -17.70 -33.47
CA GLU A 469 9.88 -18.39 -32.25
C GLU A 469 11.28 -17.90 -31.91
N GLY A 470 11.46 -17.15 -30.81
CA GLY A 470 12.77 -16.96 -30.22
C GLY A 470 13.33 -15.56 -30.04
N GLU A 471 12.63 -14.47 -30.36
CA GLU A 471 13.05 -13.17 -29.87
C GLU A 471 12.18 -12.80 -28.66
N GLU A 472 12.84 -12.57 -27.51
CA GLU A 472 12.24 -12.17 -26.25
C GLU A 472 11.23 -11.03 -26.49
N ALA A 473 9.97 -11.31 -26.21
CA ALA A 473 8.89 -10.31 -26.21
C ALA A 473 9.39 -9.07 -25.49
N GLY A 474 9.48 -7.94 -26.21
CA GLY A 474 10.16 -6.71 -25.82
C GLY A 474 10.11 -6.44 -24.32
N GLY A 475 11.20 -6.59 -23.65
CA GLY A 475 11.56 -6.47 -22.24
C GLY A 475 10.43 -6.60 -21.23
N ALA A 476 10.69 -7.23 -20.08
CA ALA A 476 9.72 -7.35 -18.99
C ALA A 476 9.13 -5.98 -18.58
N PRO A 477 7.83 -5.90 -18.26
CA PRO A 477 7.20 -4.66 -17.82
C PRO A 477 7.88 -4.15 -16.54
N GLN A 478 8.26 -2.88 -16.54
CA GLN A 478 8.99 -2.27 -15.44
C GLN A 478 8.12 -1.22 -14.77
N ARG A 479 8.02 -1.29 -13.43
CA ARG A 479 7.32 -0.27 -12.63
C ARG A 479 8.18 0.99 -12.48
N ARG A 480 8.38 1.69 -13.57
CA ARG A 480 9.05 2.99 -13.59
C ARG A 480 8.03 4.11 -13.62
N ARG A 481 8.43 5.27 -13.12
CA ARG A 481 7.69 6.51 -13.26
C ARG A 481 7.41 6.79 -14.74
N GLY A 482 6.19 7.20 -15.06
CA GLY A 482 5.76 7.47 -16.43
C GLY A 482 5.35 6.23 -17.23
N ALA A 483 5.74 5.03 -16.79
CA ALA A 483 5.17 3.80 -17.32
C ALA A 483 3.73 3.65 -16.83
N SER A 484 2.85 3.20 -17.73
CA SER A 484 1.42 3.12 -17.44
C SER A 484 0.83 1.77 -17.84
N VAL A 485 -0.29 1.44 -17.22
CA VAL A 485 -1.12 0.31 -17.56
C VAL A 485 -2.52 0.79 -17.90
N VAL A 486 -3.12 0.18 -18.90
CA VAL A 486 -4.54 0.34 -19.21
C VAL A 486 -5.28 -0.85 -18.63
N LEU A 487 -6.23 -0.58 -17.76
CA LEU A 487 -7.10 -1.55 -17.13
C LEU A 487 -8.48 -1.50 -17.79
N ILE A 488 -9.04 -2.65 -18.10
CA ILE A 488 -10.44 -2.79 -18.53
C ILE A 488 -11.09 -3.81 -17.60
N ASP A 489 -12.14 -3.42 -16.90
CA ASP A 489 -12.80 -4.24 -15.88
C ASP A 489 -11.82 -4.78 -14.80
N GLY A 490 -10.80 -4.00 -14.44
CA GLY A 490 -9.76 -4.36 -13.49
C GLY A 490 -8.63 -5.21 -14.07
N ALA A 491 -8.82 -5.80 -15.25
CA ALA A 491 -7.79 -6.60 -15.90
C ALA A 491 -6.75 -5.72 -16.62
N PRO A 492 -5.44 -5.99 -16.48
CA PRO A 492 -4.42 -5.29 -17.25
C PRO A 492 -4.44 -5.77 -18.70
N VAL A 493 -4.75 -4.83 -19.60
CA VAL A 493 -4.89 -5.11 -21.05
C VAL A 493 -3.68 -4.64 -21.84
N LEU A 494 -3.10 -3.50 -21.44
CA LEU A 494 -1.99 -2.89 -22.16
C LEU A 494 -1.02 -2.23 -21.19
N TYR A 495 0.26 -2.57 -21.30
CA TYR A 495 1.35 -1.84 -20.66
C TYR A 495 1.98 -0.88 -21.65
N ALA A 496 2.36 0.30 -21.20
CA ALA A 496 3.14 1.27 -21.95
C ALA A 496 4.36 1.71 -21.15
N SER A 497 5.54 1.63 -21.76
CA SER A 497 6.77 2.14 -21.14
C SER A 497 6.71 3.65 -20.88
N ASP A 498 7.56 4.16 -20.01
CA ASP A 498 7.69 5.57 -19.64
C ASP A 498 7.82 6.52 -20.84
N SER A 499 8.56 6.10 -21.85
CA SER A 499 8.78 6.82 -23.10
C SER A 499 7.74 6.51 -24.18
N LEU A 500 6.76 5.65 -23.92
CA LEU A 500 5.82 5.06 -24.87
C LEU A 500 6.45 4.27 -26.03
N LYS A 501 7.76 4.02 -26.02
CA LYS A 501 8.44 3.31 -27.11
C LYS A 501 7.98 1.87 -27.24
N VAL A 502 7.73 1.22 -26.10
CA VAL A 502 7.34 -0.18 -26.00
C VAL A 502 5.96 -0.28 -25.45
N LEU A 503 5.09 -0.99 -26.15
CA LEU A 503 3.78 -1.40 -25.68
C LEU A 503 3.78 -2.94 -25.52
N ILE A 504 3.13 -3.45 -24.47
CA ILE A 504 2.89 -4.87 -24.26
C ILE A 504 1.40 -5.09 -24.08
N SER A 505 0.79 -5.79 -25.01
CA SER A 505 -0.61 -6.22 -24.94
C SER A 505 -0.72 -7.55 -24.21
N TYR A 506 -1.78 -7.70 -23.42
CA TYR A 506 -2.15 -8.91 -22.69
C TYR A 506 -3.50 -9.49 -23.15
N THR A 507 -4.03 -9.01 -24.28
CA THR A 507 -5.31 -9.49 -24.80
C THR A 507 -5.20 -10.01 -26.22
N SER A 508 -5.91 -11.10 -26.49
CA SER A 508 -6.11 -11.64 -27.84
C SER A 508 -7.34 -11.07 -28.56
N GLU A 509 -8.13 -10.20 -27.88
CA GLU A 509 -9.33 -9.61 -28.44
C GLU A 509 -9.03 -8.24 -29.08
N ARG A 510 -9.29 -8.14 -30.40
CA ARG A 510 -8.98 -6.92 -31.18
C ARG A 510 -9.75 -5.70 -30.67
N GLU A 511 -11.00 -5.85 -30.32
CA GLU A 511 -11.84 -4.74 -29.84
C GLU A 511 -11.36 -4.21 -28.47
N VAL A 512 -11.00 -5.12 -27.58
CA VAL A 512 -10.46 -4.78 -26.25
C VAL A 512 -9.13 -4.04 -26.40
N LEU A 513 -8.22 -4.51 -27.26
CA LEU A 513 -6.95 -3.85 -27.52
C LEU A 513 -7.13 -2.47 -28.17
N THR A 514 -8.06 -2.33 -29.12
CA THR A 514 -8.36 -1.04 -29.77
C THR A 514 -8.87 -0.02 -28.74
N ARG A 515 -9.78 -0.43 -27.85
CA ARG A 515 -10.26 0.41 -26.75
C ARG A 515 -9.14 0.83 -25.81
N ALA A 516 -8.27 -0.11 -25.43
CA ALA A 516 -7.13 0.18 -24.56
C ALA A 516 -6.14 1.19 -25.19
N LEU A 517 -5.84 1.03 -26.49
CA LEU A 517 -4.98 1.96 -27.23
C LEU A 517 -5.62 3.35 -27.35
N SER A 518 -6.93 3.42 -27.57
CA SER A 518 -7.68 4.70 -27.64
C SER A 518 -7.71 5.39 -26.27
N ALA A 519 -7.90 4.65 -25.18
CA ALA A 519 -7.84 5.18 -23.82
C ALA A 519 -6.44 5.74 -23.51
N LEU A 520 -5.38 4.99 -23.86
CA LEU A 520 -3.99 5.44 -23.70
C LEU A 520 -3.72 6.73 -24.49
N ALA A 521 -4.17 6.79 -25.73
CA ALA A 521 -4.00 7.96 -26.59
C ALA A 521 -4.69 9.20 -26.00
N THR A 522 -5.93 9.06 -25.54
CA THR A 522 -6.73 10.13 -24.91
C THR A 522 -6.07 10.62 -23.61
N ALA A 523 -5.65 9.71 -22.73
CA ALA A 523 -5.00 10.06 -21.47
C ALA A 523 -3.68 10.83 -21.71
N ARG A 524 -2.87 10.39 -22.68
CA ARG A 524 -1.61 11.06 -23.04
C ARG A 524 -1.82 12.42 -23.69
N GLN A 525 -2.84 12.57 -24.55
CA GLN A 525 -3.22 13.87 -25.11
C GLN A 525 -3.67 14.85 -24.02
N GLY A 526 -4.47 14.39 -23.07
CA GLY A 526 -4.91 15.17 -21.93
C GLY A 526 -3.75 15.62 -21.03
N ALA A 527 -2.77 14.74 -20.77
CA ALA A 527 -1.57 15.09 -20.01
C ALA A 527 -0.74 16.16 -20.72
N LEU A 528 -0.48 16.02 -22.01
CA LEU A 528 0.26 17.01 -22.82
C LEU A 528 -0.45 18.37 -22.88
N ALA A 529 -1.78 18.39 -22.91
CA ALA A 529 -2.57 19.62 -22.87
C ALA A 529 -2.43 20.37 -21.54
N ARG A 530 -2.39 19.64 -20.42
CA ARG A 530 -2.19 20.22 -19.06
C ARG A 530 -0.78 20.80 -18.90
N GLU A 531 0.24 20.15 -19.44
CA GLU A 531 1.62 20.63 -19.36
C GLU A 531 1.89 21.91 -20.18
N GLY A 532 0.93 22.42 -20.94
CA GLY A 532 1.07 23.62 -21.76
C GLY A 532 2.18 23.51 -22.82
N SER A 533 2.62 22.31 -23.12
CA SER A 533 3.71 22.06 -24.05
C SER A 533 3.32 22.39 -25.49
N PRO A 534 4.08 23.24 -26.20
CA PRO A 534 3.77 23.58 -27.59
C PRO A 534 3.75 22.34 -28.47
N PRO A 535 2.77 22.21 -29.37
CA PRO A 535 2.67 21.09 -30.29
C PRO A 535 3.97 20.93 -31.09
N GLY A 536 4.63 19.78 -30.94
CA GLY A 536 5.83 19.41 -31.69
C GLY A 536 7.11 19.17 -30.90
N ARG A 537 7.18 19.50 -29.61
CA ARG A 537 8.39 19.23 -28.78
C ARG A 537 8.44 17.81 -28.18
N HIS A 538 7.32 17.18 -27.90
CA HIS A 538 7.28 15.81 -27.38
C HIS A 538 6.91 14.83 -28.50
N ARG A 539 7.94 14.28 -29.16
CA ARG A 539 7.76 13.20 -30.14
C ARG A 539 7.70 11.85 -29.40
N THR A 540 6.56 11.55 -28.81
CA THR A 540 6.32 10.23 -28.25
C THR A 540 6.04 9.29 -29.41
N VAL A 541 6.95 8.36 -29.69
CA VAL A 541 6.87 7.40 -30.79
C VAL A 541 6.83 5.99 -30.23
N VAL A 542 5.81 5.24 -30.59
CA VAL A 542 5.71 3.81 -30.35
C VAL A 542 6.61 3.10 -31.36
N GLU A 543 7.61 2.40 -30.88
CA GLU A 543 8.59 1.68 -31.71
C GLU A 543 8.20 0.21 -31.89
N SER A 544 7.60 -0.40 -30.85
CA SER A 544 7.17 -1.83 -30.88
C SER A 544 5.94 -2.12 -30.04
N VAL A 545 5.21 -3.19 -30.42
CA VAL A 545 4.11 -3.80 -29.67
C VAL A 545 4.40 -5.29 -29.55
N ASN A 546 4.56 -5.80 -28.33
CA ASN A 546 5.01 -7.19 -28.05
C ASN A 546 6.25 -7.60 -28.88
N GLY A 547 7.24 -6.70 -28.98
CA GLY A 547 8.47 -6.93 -29.78
C GLY A 547 8.29 -6.77 -31.30
N ILE A 548 7.08 -6.66 -31.83
CA ILE A 548 6.80 -6.46 -33.25
C ILE A 548 6.93 -4.97 -33.57
N SER A 549 7.62 -4.62 -34.65
CA SER A 549 7.78 -3.23 -35.09
C SER A 549 6.41 -2.54 -35.26
N ALA A 550 6.29 -1.32 -34.72
CA ALA A 550 5.10 -0.50 -34.90
C ALA A 550 4.85 -0.10 -36.37
N LEU A 551 5.85 -0.23 -37.23
CA LEU A 551 5.74 0.00 -38.69
C LEU A 551 5.26 -1.25 -39.44
N ASP A 552 5.16 -2.42 -38.78
CA ASP A 552 4.47 -3.57 -39.38
C ASP A 552 3.05 -3.16 -39.79
N ARG A 553 2.62 -3.62 -40.97
CA ARG A 553 1.34 -3.21 -41.55
C ARG A 553 0.17 -3.45 -40.61
N THR A 554 0.12 -4.62 -39.99
CA THR A 554 -0.98 -5.02 -39.12
C THR A 554 -1.00 -4.25 -37.80
N VAL A 555 0.19 -3.99 -37.23
CA VAL A 555 0.37 -3.20 -36.00
C VAL A 555 0.10 -1.71 -36.29
N SER A 556 0.61 -1.18 -37.41
CA SER A 556 0.39 0.23 -37.76
C SER A 556 -1.08 0.55 -38.06
N ASP A 557 -1.80 -0.39 -38.68
CA ASP A 557 -3.24 -0.24 -38.93
C ASP A 557 -4.06 -0.19 -37.61
N LEU A 558 -3.67 -1.02 -36.63
CA LEU A 558 -4.27 -1.01 -35.29
C LEU A 558 -3.99 0.33 -34.56
N LEU A 559 -2.76 0.79 -34.58
CA LEU A 559 -2.34 2.05 -33.94
C LEU A 559 -2.99 3.27 -34.61
N ARG A 560 -3.20 3.26 -35.95
CA ARG A 560 -3.93 4.32 -36.66
C ARG A 560 -5.38 4.41 -36.22
N GLN A 561 -6.05 3.28 -36.01
CA GLN A 561 -7.43 3.25 -35.49
C GLN A 561 -7.53 3.93 -34.10
N ALA A 562 -6.46 3.89 -33.31
CA ALA A 562 -6.38 4.54 -32.00
C ALA A 562 -5.86 5.99 -32.04
N GLY A 563 -5.69 6.58 -33.25
CA GLY A 563 -5.29 7.99 -33.40
C GLY A 563 -3.77 8.24 -33.49
N PHE A 564 -2.94 7.21 -33.72
CA PHE A 564 -1.53 7.37 -33.99
C PHE A 564 -1.28 7.60 -35.48
N VAL A 565 -0.23 8.35 -35.83
CA VAL A 565 0.19 8.65 -37.19
C VAL A 565 1.60 8.12 -37.46
N SER A 566 1.90 7.81 -38.72
CA SER A 566 3.20 7.28 -39.09
C SER A 566 4.34 8.28 -38.86
N ASP A 567 5.45 7.79 -38.32
CA ASP A 567 6.73 8.49 -38.13
C ASP A 567 7.85 7.59 -38.67
N PRO A 568 8.98 8.10 -39.13
CA PRO A 568 10.07 7.27 -39.63
C PRO A 568 10.60 6.23 -38.65
N ARG A 569 10.42 6.41 -37.33
CA ARG A 569 10.88 5.50 -36.27
C ARG A 569 9.78 4.59 -35.70
N GLY A 570 8.51 4.78 -36.11
CA GLY A 570 7.39 4.02 -35.56
C GLY A 570 6.05 4.75 -35.76
N MET A 571 5.21 4.73 -34.74
CA MET A 571 3.91 5.38 -34.76
C MET A 571 3.85 6.47 -33.69
N ARG A 572 3.56 7.69 -34.08
CA ARG A 572 3.53 8.88 -33.22
C ARG A 572 2.11 9.23 -32.81
N LEU A 573 1.90 9.58 -31.54
CA LEU A 573 0.61 10.11 -31.10
C LEU A 573 0.32 11.46 -31.80
N ALA A 574 -0.85 11.59 -32.43
CA ALA A 574 -1.28 12.84 -33.05
C ALA A 574 -1.66 13.85 -31.94
N VAL A 575 -0.92 14.98 -31.89
CA VAL A 575 -1.21 16.12 -31.01
C VAL A 575 -1.72 17.24 -31.90
N GLY A 576 -3.02 17.52 -31.89
CA GLY A 576 -3.60 18.61 -32.66
C GLY A 576 -5.10 18.45 -32.94
N PRO A 577 -5.78 19.50 -33.42
CA PRO A 577 -7.22 19.55 -33.58
C PRO A 577 -7.80 18.65 -34.70
N TYR A 578 -7.00 17.77 -35.29
CA TYR A 578 -7.42 16.91 -36.42
C TYR A 578 -7.97 15.53 -36.01
N GLY A 579 -8.16 15.26 -34.70
CA GLY A 579 -8.70 13.98 -34.21
C GLY A 579 -10.21 13.94 -33.97
N ALA A 580 -10.91 15.04 -34.17
CA ALA A 580 -12.35 15.12 -33.97
C ALA A 580 -13.08 15.30 -35.31
N SER A 581 -12.96 14.34 -36.21
CA SER A 581 -13.89 14.28 -37.37
C SER A 581 -14.19 12.84 -37.76
N SER A 582 -15.46 12.56 -37.67
CA SER A 582 -16.24 11.50 -38.30
C SER A 582 -16.61 10.31 -37.42
N SER A 583 -17.64 10.51 -36.60
CA SER A 583 -18.77 9.59 -36.59
C SER A 583 -20.03 10.44 -36.78
N ARG A 584 -20.44 10.57 -38.02
CA ARG A 584 -21.84 10.77 -38.38
C ARG A 584 -22.41 9.42 -38.77
#